data_37a6cca90f69dd768b4e008ddcffcd0f
#
_entry.id   37a6cca90f69dd768b4e008ddcffcd0f
#
_cell.length_a   1.000
_cell.length_b   1.000
_cell.length_c   1.000
_cell.angle_alpha   90.00
_cell.angle_beta   90.00
_cell.angle_gamma   90.00
#
_symmetry.space_group_name_H-M   'P 1'
#
loop_
_entity.id
_entity.type
_entity.pdbx_description
1 polymer ?
#
loop_
_entity_poly.entity_id
_entity_poly.type
_entity_poly.pdbx_seq_one_letter_code
_entity_poly.pdbx_strand_id
1 'polypeptide(L)'
;MGIHLQEVSYTYQAGTPFEGRALFGVDLEIVDGSYTALIGHTGSGKSTILQLLNGLNIPTSGSVIVDDMVINATSDKKGIKQVRKKVGLVFQFPESQVFDETVLKDVAFGPQNFGISQEEAEKIAREKLALVGISEELFERSPFELSGGQMRRVAIAGILAMEPNVLVLDEPTAGLDPAGRQELM
;
A
#
# COMPACT_ATOMS: atom_id res chain seq x y z
N MET A 1 11.77 3.69 12.85
CA MET A 1 11.76 2.89 11.60
C MET A 1 12.19 3.78 10.44
N GLY A 2 13.31 3.50 9.77
CA GLY A 2 13.80 4.25 8.62
C GLY A 2 13.73 3.42 7.34
N ILE A 3 13.62 4.09 6.19
CA ILE A 3 13.69 3.43 4.89
C ILE A 3 14.85 4.04 4.10
N HIS A 4 15.70 3.19 3.52
CA HIS A 4 16.84 3.61 2.71
C HIS A 4 16.82 2.87 1.37
N LEU A 5 16.94 3.62 0.28
CA LEU A 5 17.26 3.10 -1.04
C LEU A 5 18.76 3.30 -1.26
N GLN A 6 19.46 2.27 -1.70
CA GLN A 6 20.90 2.30 -1.97
C GLN A 6 21.15 1.86 -3.41
N GLU A 7 21.56 2.78 -4.26
CA GLU A 7 21.87 2.58 -5.70
C GLU A 7 20.77 1.80 -6.44
N VAL A 8 19.50 2.07 -6.11
CA VAL A 8 18.37 1.30 -6.62
C VAL A 8 18.12 1.59 -8.09
N SER A 9 18.18 0.55 -8.91
CA SER A 9 17.69 0.58 -10.28
C SER A 9 16.54 -0.39 -10.47
N TYR A 10 15.61 -0.02 -11.36
CA TYR A 10 14.48 -0.88 -11.68
C TYR A 10 14.16 -0.84 -13.17
N THR A 11 14.03 -2.01 -13.76
CA THR A 11 13.71 -2.21 -15.17
C THR A 11 12.47 -3.11 -15.29
N TYR A 12 11.41 -2.57 -15.90
CA TYR A 12 10.22 -3.35 -16.24
C TYR A 12 10.56 -4.33 -17.36
N GLN A 13 10.07 -5.56 -17.27
CA GLN A 13 10.20 -6.60 -18.30
C GLN A 13 11.65 -6.78 -18.79
N ALA A 14 12.61 -6.74 -17.87
CA ALA A 14 14.02 -6.88 -18.19
C ALA A 14 14.29 -8.13 -19.04
N GLY A 15 15.12 -7.97 -20.08
CA GLY A 15 15.49 -9.04 -21.02
C GLY A 15 14.41 -9.36 -22.06
N THR A 16 13.37 -8.56 -22.21
CA THR A 16 12.34 -8.70 -23.25
C THR A 16 12.39 -7.53 -24.24
N PRO A 17 11.77 -7.65 -25.44
CA PRO A 17 11.65 -6.52 -26.38
C PRO A 17 10.88 -5.31 -25.85
N PHE A 18 10.16 -5.46 -24.73
CA PHE A 18 9.38 -4.41 -24.07
C PHE A 18 10.07 -3.87 -22.82
N GLU A 19 11.37 -4.08 -22.70
CA GLU A 19 12.16 -3.60 -21.58
C GLU A 19 12.08 -2.08 -21.46
N GLY A 20 11.73 -1.60 -20.27
CA GLY A 20 11.65 -0.18 -19.94
C GLY A 20 12.33 0.11 -18.60
N ARG A 21 13.45 0.84 -18.60
CA ARG A 21 14.15 1.23 -17.38
C ARG A 21 13.49 2.43 -16.74
N ALA A 22 13.02 2.26 -15.51
CA ALA A 22 12.26 3.28 -14.76
C ALA A 22 13.11 4.02 -13.72
N LEU A 23 14.10 3.36 -13.12
CA LEU A 23 14.98 3.95 -12.10
C LEU A 23 16.44 3.64 -12.39
N PHE A 24 17.33 4.58 -12.02
CA PHE A 24 18.76 4.57 -12.38
C PHE A 24 19.60 4.94 -11.15
N GLY A 25 20.05 3.98 -10.34
CA GLY A 25 20.95 4.21 -9.21
C GLY A 25 20.39 5.25 -8.23
N VAL A 26 19.16 5.06 -7.76
CA VAL A 26 18.49 6.00 -6.86
C VAL A 26 18.94 5.76 -5.43
N ASP A 27 19.42 6.82 -4.79
CA ASP A 27 19.65 6.88 -3.34
C ASP A 27 18.60 7.77 -2.70
N LEU A 28 17.94 7.28 -1.65
CA LEU A 28 16.89 7.98 -0.93
C LEU A 28 16.90 7.54 0.54
N GLU A 29 16.74 8.50 1.44
CA GLU A 29 16.53 8.25 2.86
C GLU A 29 15.18 8.83 3.28
N ILE A 30 14.34 8.01 3.94
CA ILE A 30 13.09 8.40 4.58
C ILE A 30 13.26 8.20 6.08
N VAL A 31 13.33 9.33 6.79
CA VAL A 31 13.56 9.34 8.24
C VAL A 31 12.29 8.90 8.98
N ASP A 32 12.49 8.17 10.07
CA ASP A 32 11.39 7.74 10.95
C ASP A 32 10.54 8.93 11.43
N GLY A 33 9.22 8.73 11.44
CA GLY A 33 8.26 9.73 11.87
C GLY A 33 8.16 10.96 10.94
N SER A 34 8.82 10.93 9.77
CA SER A 34 8.75 12.04 8.80
C SER A 34 7.55 11.93 7.87
N TYR A 35 7.14 13.09 7.36
CA TYR A 35 6.27 13.23 6.20
C TYR A 35 7.14 13.51 4.97
N THR A 36 7.14 12.58 4.01
CA THR A 36 7.96 12.70 2.79
C THR A 36 7.07 12.75 1.56
N ALA A 37 7.21 13.78 0.73
CA ALA A 37 6.49 13.92 -0.53
C ALA A 37 7.41 13.67 -1.72
N LEU A 38 6.99 12.77 -2.63
CA LEU A 38 7.63 12.56 -3.91
C LEU A 38 6.94 13.42 -4.98
N ILE A 39 7.67 14.38 -5.54
CA ILE A 39 7.16 15.32 -6.54
C ILE A 39 7.87 15.07 -7.87
N GLY A 40 7.13 15.10 -8.96
CA GLY A 40 7.67 14.95 -10.32
C GLY A 40 6.56 14.74 -11.34
N HIS A 41 6.89 14.88 -12.62
CA HIS A 41 5.94 14.65 -13.73
C HIS A 41 5.52 13.17 -13.84
N THR A 42 4.47 12.90 -14.60
CA THR A 42 4.06 11.52 -14.94
C THR A 42 5.20 10.80 -15.67
N GLY A 43 5.45 9.54 -15.30
CA GLY A 43 6.55 8.75 -15.85
C GLY A 43 7.93 9.00 -15.21
N SER A 44 8.04 9.85 -14.17
CA SER A 44 9.33 10.09 -13.49
C SER A 44 9.74 8.99 -12.50
N GLY A 45 8.98 7.90 -12.39
CA GLY A 45 9.33 6.76 -11.54
C GLY A 45 8.75 6.82 -10.12
N LYS A 46 7.90 7.80 -9.75
CA LYS A 46 7.30 7.91 -8.41
C LYS A 46 6.61 6.64 -7.96
N SER A 47 5.61 6.17 -8.71
CA SER A 47 4.87 4.93 -8.37
C SER A 47 5.79 3.71 -8.32
N THR A 48 6.85 3.68 -9.15
CA THR A 48 7.85 2.61 -9.10
C THR A 48 8.61 2.63 -7.77
N ILE A 49 9.04 3.80 -7.29
CA ILE A 49 9.67 3.94 -5.97
C ILE A 49 8.69 3.47 -4.89
N LEU A 50 7.44 3.96 -4.88
CA LEU A 50 6.44 3.58 -3.88
C LEU A 50 6.21 2.06 -3.83
N GLN A 51 6.17 1.40 -4.99
CA GLN A 51 6.01 -0.05 -5.10
C GLN A 51 7.25 -0.84 -4.67
N LEU A 52 8.44 -0.25 -4.76
CA LEU A 52 9.66 -0.84 -4.22
C LEU A 52 9.71 -0.77 -2.70
N LEU A 53 9.17 0.30 -2.08
CA LEU A 53 9.16 0.46 -0.62
C LEU A 53 8.42 -0.65 0.11
N ASN A 54 7.33 -1.19 -0.48
CA ASN A 54 6.57 -2.28 0.12
C ASN A 54 6.88 -3.67 -0.49
N GLY A 55 7.89 -3.76 -1.36
CA GLY A 55 8.29 -5.01 -2.01
C GLY A 55 7.26 -5.56 -3.01
N LEU A 56 6.37 -4.71 -3.57
CA LEU A 56 5.53 -5.10 -4.70
C LEU A 56 6.41 -5.30 -5.94
N ASN A 57 7.32 -4.36 -6.18
CA ASN A 57 8.42 -4.51 -7.11
C ASN A 57 9.70 -4.84 -6.35
N ILE A 58 10.60 -5.60 -6.98
CA ILE A 58 11.92 -5.95 -6.46
C ILE A 58 12.96 -5.26 -7.31
N PRO A 59 13.93 -4.53 -6.73
CA PRO A 59 14.94 -3.82 -7.51
C PRO A 59 15.75 -4.76 -8.40
N THR A 60 16.07 -4.33 -9.63
CA THR A 60 16.94 -5.10 -10.54
C THR A 60 18.41 -5.01 -10.11
N SER A 61 18.79 -3.91 -9.46
CA SER A 61 20.07 -3.76 -8.77
C SER A 61 19.92 -2.78 -7.61
N GLY A 62 20.89 -2.79 -6.69
CA GLY A 62 20.81 -2.06 -5.43
C GLY A 62 19.91 -2.72 -4.42
N SER A 63 19.55 -2.00 -3.36
CA SER A 63 18.73 -2.54 -2.28
C SER A 63 17.81 -1.48 -1.67
N VAL A 64 16.63 -1.92 -1.24
CA VAL A 64 15.70 -1.17 -0.38
C VAL A 64 15.80 -1.76 1.02
N ILE A 65 16.10 -0.94 1.99
CA ILE A 65 16.23 -1.33 3.39
C ILE A 65 15.07 -0.72 4.17
N VAL A 66 14.29 -1.58 4.83
CA VAL A 66 13.17 -1.19 5.69
C VAL A 66 13.48 -1.71 7.09
N ASP A 67 13.92 -0.84 7.98
CA ASP A 67 14.54 -1.20 9.28
C ASP A 67 15.75 -2.14 9.10
N ASP A 68 15.55 -3.40 9.54
CA ASP A 68 16.51 -4.51 9.45
C ASP A 68 16.28 -5.42 8.23
N MET A 69 15.24 -5.16 7.46
CA MET A 69 14.87 -5.99 6.30
C MET A 69 15.43 -5.41 5.01
N VAL A 70 16.08 -6.24 4.21
CA VAL A 70 16.68 -5.86 2.93
C VAL A 70 15.91 -6.49 1.78
N ILE A 71 15.47 -5.68 0.82
CA ILE A 71 14.87 -6.12 -0.43
C ILE A 71 15.87 -5.86 -1.57
N ASN A 72 16.27 -6.90 -2.27
CA ASN A 72 17.13 -6.84 -3.44
C ASN A 72 16.76 -7.95 -4.44
N ALA A 73 17.47 -8.04 -5.55
CA ALA A 73 17.19 -9.01 -6.61
C ALA A 73 17.17 -10.49 -6.17
N THR A 74 17.74 -10.82 -5.01
CA THR A 74 17.80 -12.20 -4.46
C THR A 74 16.83 -12.44 -3.30
N SER A 75 16.01 -11.45 -2.95
CA SER A 75 15.07 -11.53 -1.82
C SER A 75 14.00 -12.60 -2.03
N ASP A 76 13.71 -13.37 -0.99
CA ASP A 76 12.68 -14.39 -1.01
C ASP A 76 11.28 -13.84 -0.72
N LYS A 77 10.25 -14.63 -1.07
CA LYS A 77 8.85 -14.25 -0.86
C LYS A 77 8.47 -14.08 0.61
N LYS A 78 9.15 -14.79 1.52
CA LYS A 78 8.85 -14.75 2.95
C LYS A 78 9.32 -13.43 3.58
N GLY A 79 10.53 -12.99 3.25
CA GLY A 79 11.04 -11.68 3.68
C GLY A 79 10.18 -10.53 3.14
N ILE A 80 9.80 -10.59 1.85
CA ILE A 80 8.93 -9.58 1.23
C ILE A 80 7.56 -9.51 1.92
N LYS A 81 6.97 -10.65 2.32
CA LYS A 81 5.69 -10.66 3.06
C LYS A 81 5.80 -9.87 4.38
N GLN A 82 6.91 -9.96 5.08
CA GLN A 82 7.13 -9.21 6.33
C GLN A 82 7.25 -7.69 6.07
N VAL A 83 7.90 -7.30 4.98
CA VAL A 83 7.95 -5.88 4.59
C VAL A 83 6.55 -5.33 4.32
N ARG A 84 5.71 -6.07 3.59
CA ARG A 84 4.31 -5.67 3.29
C ARG A 84 3.44 -5.50 4.53
N LYS A 85 3.75 -6.19 5.62
CA LYS A 85 3.09 -5.97 6.90
C LYS A 85 3.47 -4.61 7.50
N LYS A 86 4.73 -4.20 7.38
CA LYS A 86 5.23 -2.95 7.94
C LYS A 86 4.95 -1.73 7.07
N VAL A 87 4.91 -1.90 5.76
CA VAL A 87 4.71 -0.82 4.79
C VAL A 87 3.39 -1.02 4.05
N GLY A 88 2.36 -0.32 4.47
CA GLY A 88 1.06 -0.29 3.78
C GLY A 88 1.12 0.59 2.54
N LEU A 89 0.60 0.11 1.40
CA LEU A 89 0.55 0.87 0.15
C LEU A 89 -0.90 1.06 -0.28
N VAL A 90 -1.33 2.32 -0.36
CA VAL A 90 -2.59 2.74 -0.97
C VAL A 90 -2.32 3.14 -2.41
N PHE A 91 -2.91 2.44 -3.36
CA PHE A 91 -2.79 2.73 -4.79
C PHE A 91 -3.68 3.89 -5.23
N GLN A 92 -3.45 4.38 -6.45
CA GLN A 92 -4.18 5.49 -7.04
C GLN A 92 -5.72 5.29 -7.08
N PHE A 93 -6.18 4.04 -7.28
CA PHE A 93 -7.60 3.64 -7.27
C PHE A 93 -7.78 2.46 -6.31
N PRO A 94 -7.72 2.70 -4.98
CA PRO A 94 -7.75 1.62 -4.01
C PRO A 94 -9.07 0.85 -4.00
N GLU A 95 -10.18 1.48 -4.42
CA GLU A 95 -11.50 0.88 -4.57
C GLU A 95 -11.53 -0.30 -5.55
N SER A 96 -10.59 -0.38 -6.47
CA SER A 96 -10.49 -1.53 -7.39
C SER A 96 -9.87 -2.77 -6.76
N GLN A 97 -9.45 -2.69 -5.49
CA GLN A 97 -8.81 -3.78 -4.76
C GLN A 97 -9.74 -4.53 -3.83
N VAL A 98 -10.96 -4.05 -3.61
CA VAL A 98 -11.97 -4.77 -2.82
C VAL A 98 -12.47 -5.99 -3.60
N PHE A 99 -12.63 -7.13 -2.94
CA PHE A 99 -12.92 -8.39 -3.62
C PHE A 99 -13.75 -9.38 -2.80
N ASP A 100 -13.93 -9.15 -1.49
CA ASP A 100 -14.63 -10.11 -0.62
C ASP A 100 -16.16 -9.95 -0.68
N GLU A 101 -16.89 -10.89 -0.09
CA GLU A 101 -18.36 -10.92 -0.07
C GLU A 101 -18.96 -9.77 0.73
N THR A 102 -18.32 -9.39 1.86
CA THR A 102 -18.77 -8.31 2.72
C THR A 102 -17.65 -7.32 3.04
N VAL A 103 -18.03 -6.09 3.33
CA VAL A 103 -17.13 -5.01 3.76
C VAL A 103 -16.27 -5.45 4.95
N LEU A 104 -16.88 -6.10 5.95
CA LEU A 104 -16.17 -6.56 7.14
C LEU A 104 -15.11 -7.62 6.81
N LYS A 105 -15.47 -8.61 5.97
CA LYS A 105 -14.54 -9.67 5.55
C LYS A 105 -13.38 -9.11 4.74
N ASP A 106 -13.66 -8.19 3.82
CA ASP A 106 -12.64 -7.56 2.97
C ASP A 106 -11.57 -6.87 3.82
N VAL A 107 -11.98 -6.10 4.83
CA VAL A 107 -11.05 -5.41 5.74
C VAL A 107 -10.34 -6.39 6.69
N ALA A 108 -11.01 -7.45 7.14
CA ALA A 108 -10.43 -8.48 8.02
C ALA A 108 -9.42 -9.40 7.30
N PHE A 109 -9.46 -9.46 5.98
CA PHE A 109 -8.61 -10.35 5.17
C PHE A 109 -7.11 -10.13 5.42
N GLY A 110 -6.66 -8.87 5.47
CA GLY A 110 -5.26 -8.53 5.69
C GLY A 110 -4.71 -9.12 7.00
N PRO A 111 -5.29 -8.79 8.16
CA PRO A 111 -4.92 -9.36 9.45
C PRO A 111 -4.94 -10.89 9.48
N GLN A 112 -5.99 -11.53 8.94
CA GLN A 112 -6.09 -13.00 8.87
C GLN A 112 -4.94 -13.61 8.05
N ASN A 113 -4.58 -13.01 6.92
CA ASN A 113 -3.46 -13.46 6.09
C ASN A 113 -2.11 -13.39 6.80
N PHE A 114 -2.01 -12.58 7.87
CA PHE A 114 -0.85 -12.50 8.76
C PHE A 114 -1.01 -13.34 10.05
N GLY A 115 -2.01 -14.20 10.13
CA GLY A 115 -2.17 -15.19 11.20
C GLY A 115 -2.97 -14.71 12.41
N ILE A 116 -3.66 -13.57 12.32
CA ILE A 116 -4.61 -13.12 13.34
C ILE A 116 -5.87 -14.01 13.22
N SER A 117 -6.45 -14.38 14.36
CA SER A 117 -7.70 -15.15 14.39
C SER A 117 -8.84 -14.38 13.71
N GLN A 118 -9.85 -15.09 13.18
CA GLN A 118 -10.99 -14.45 12.53
C GLN A 118 -11.68 -13.46 13.47
N GLU A 119 -11.94 -13.85 14.71
CA GLU A 119 -12.61 -13.01 15.71
C GLU A 119 -11.84 -11.71 15.98
N GLU A 120 -10.55 -11.78 16.18
CA GLU A 120 -9.72 -10.59 16.44
C GLU A 120 -9.54 -9.74 15.16
N ALA A 121 -9.42 -10.37 13.98
CA ALA A 121 -9.35 -9.67 12.72
C ALA A 121 -10.63 -8.89 12.40
N GLU A 122 -11.81 -9.47 12.67
CA GLU A 122 -13.09 -8.79 12.52
C GLU A 122 -13.24 -7.62 13.51
N LYS A 123 -12.74 -7.75 14.72
CA LYS A 123 -12.72 -6.67 15.71
C LYS A 123 -11.85 -5.51 15.22
N ILE A 124 -10.62 -5.80 14.76
CA ILE A 124 -9.74 -4.80 14.16
C ILE A 124 -10.43 -4.14 12.95
N ALA A 125 -11.06 -4.93 12.09
CA ALA A 125 -11.75 -4.41 10.91
C ALA A 125 -12.87 -3.43 11.28
N ARG A 126 -13.70 -3.75 12.29
CA ARG A 126 -14.75 -2.84 12.79
C ARG A 126 -14.18 -1.52 13.28
N GLU A 127 -13.08 -1.55 14.03
CA GLU A 127 -12.40 -0.34 14.51
C GLU A 127 -11.88 0.52 13.35
N LYS A 128 -11.24 -0.09 12.34
CA LYS A 128 -10.70 0.66 11.19
C LYS A 128 -11.81 1.18 10.25
N LEU A 129 -12.89 0.42 10.06
CA LEU A 129 -14.06 0.88 9.31
C LEU A 129 -14.73 2.08 9.99
N ALA A 130 -14.88 2.06 11.31
CA ALA A 130 -15.38 3.21 12.06
C ALA A 130 -14.45 4.44 11.93
N LEU A 131 -13.13 4.21 11.98
CA LEU A 131 -12.12 5.26 11.83
C LEU A 131 -12.22 6.00 10.48
N VAL A 132 -12.54 5.28 9.39
CA VAL A 132 -12.72 5.86 8.06
C VAL A 132 -14.16 6.32 7.79
N GLY A 133 -15.04 6.32 8.79
CA GLY A 133 -16.41 6.82 8.70
C GLY A 133 -17.37 5.91 7.93
N ILE A 134 -17.17 4.60 7.94
CA ILE A 134 -18.13 3.61 7.43
C ILE A 134 -19.05 3.17 8.57
N SER A 135 -20.37 3.31 8.38
CA SER A 135 -21.36 2.93 9.38
C SER A 135 -21.53 1.42 9.50
N GLU A 136 -21.86 0.94 10.71
CA GLU A 136 -22.01 -0.51 11.02
C GLU A 136 -23.03 -1.22 10.13
N GLU A 137 -24.09 -0.52 9.71
CA GLU A 137 -25.11 -1.07 8.82
C GLU A 137 -24.60 -1.51 7.45
N LEU A 138 -23.39 -1.05 7.06
CA LEU A 138 -22.75 -1.39 5.80
C LEU A 138 -21.78 -2.58 5.94
N PHE A 139 -21.44 -3.02 7.15
CA PHE A 139 -20.39 -4.02 7.36
C PHE A 139 -20.70 -5.37 6.73
N GLU A 140 -21.97 -5.76 6.74
CA GLU A 140 -22.43 -7.04 6.18
C GLU A 140 -22.88 -6.91 4.70
N ARG A 141 -22.80 -5.70 4.12
CA ARG A 141 -23.10 -5.50 2.70
C ARG A 141 -21.90 -5.86 1.83
N SER A 142 -22.21 -6.17 0.56
CA SER A 142 -21.17 -6.32 -0.45
C SER A 142 -20.46 -4.98 -0.70
N PRO A 143 -19.11 -4.93 -0.77
CA PRO A 143 -18.40 -3.71 -1.13
C PRO A 143 -18.86 -3.11 -2.46
N PHE A 144 -19.31 -3.94 -3.40
CA PHE A 144 -19.77 -3.52 -4.72
C PHE A 144 -21.13 -2.80 -4.72
N GLU A 145 -21.85 -2.80 -3.60
CA GLU A 145 -23.07 -2.03 -3.40
C GLU A 145 -22.82 -0.61 -2.86
N LEU A 146 -21.57 -0.32 -2.51
CA LEU A 146 -21.17 0.96 -1.94
C LEU A 146 -20.95 2.02 -3.03
N SER A 147 -21.05 3.30 -2.65
CA SER A 147 -20.56 4.39 -3.50
C SER A 147 -19.03 4.28 -3.69
N GLY A 148 -18.49 4.85 -4.77
CA GLY A 148 -17.04 4.83 -5.03
C GLY A 148 -16.23 5.43 -3.88
N GLY A 149 -16.71 6.50 -3.24
CA GLY A 149 -16.07 7.09 -2.06
C GLY A 149 -16.10 6.18 -0.83
N GLN A 150 -17.21 5.47 -0.60
CA GLN A 150 -17.29 4.48 0.48
C GLN A 150 -16.37 3.28 0.20
N MET A 151 -16.38 2.75 -1.01
CA MET A 151 -15.53 1.64 -1.43
C MET A 151 -14.04 1.98 -1.25
N ARG A 152 -13.66 3.21 -1.61
CA ARG A 152 -12.31 3.72 -1.40
C ARG A 152 -11.91 3.75 0.07
N ARG A 153 -12.81 4.23 0.96
CA ARG A 153 -12.58 4.21 2.41
C ARG A 153 -12.47 2.78 2.96
N VAL A 154 -13.25 1.85 2.46
CA VAL A 154 -13.13 0.42 2.81
C VAL A 154 -11.75 -0.13 2.43
N ALA A 155 -11.28 0.14 1.22
CA ALA A 155 -9.95 -0.29 0.78
C ALA A 155 -8.82 0.30 1.65
N ILE A 156 -8.94 1.58 2.04
CA ILE A 156 -7.99 2.22 2.96
C ILE A 156 -8.06 1.56 4.35
N ALA A 157 -9.26 1.26 4.87
CA ALA A 157 -9.43 0.55 6.14
C ALA A 157 -8.75 -0.82 6.13
N GLY A 158 -8.81 -1.56 5.01
CA GLY A 158 -8.12 -2.84 4.82
C GLY A 158 -6.60 -2.73 4.96
N ILE A 159 -6.01 -1.64 4.47
CA ILE A 159 -4.58 -1.39 4.64
C ILE A 159 -4.27 -0.99 6.09
N LEU A 160 -5.07 -0.12 6.70
CA LEU A 160 -4.92 0.31 8.08
C LEU A 160 -5.12 -0.84 9.08
N ALA A 161 -5.94 -1.85 8.74
CA ALA A 161 -6.17 -3.03 9.57
C ALA A 161 -4.91 -3.88 9.78
N MET A 162 -3.94 -3.80 8.89
CA MET A 162 -2.64 -4.46 9.06
C MET A 162 -1.72 -3.71 10.03
N GLU A 163 -2.13 -2.53 10.51
CA GLU A 163 -1.37 -1.65 11.42
C GLU A 163 0.06 -1.38 10.93
N PRO A 164 0.22 -0.87 9.70
CA PRO A 164 1.53 -0.63 9.14
C PRO A 164 2.27 0.48 9.90
N ASN A 165 3.59 0.37 9.99
CA ASN A 165 4.44 1.41 10.57
C ASN A 165 4.65 2.59 9.61
N VAL A 166 4.59 2.33 8.31
CA VAL A 166 4.69 3.32 7.23
C VAL A 166 3.49 3.21 6.32
N LEU A 167 2.83 4.32 6.04
CA LEU A 167 1.76 4.41 5.06
C LEU A 167 2.28 5.12 3.81
N VAL A 168 2.23 4.44 2.69
CA VAL A 168 2.62 4.94 1.37
C VAL A 168 1.36 5.21 0.57
N LEU A 169 1.24 6.42 0.01
CA LEU A 169 0.06 6.86 -0.75
C LEU A 169 0.48 7.21 -2.18
N ASP A 170 -0.04 6.48 -3.17
CA ASP A 170 0.18 6.78 -4.60
C ASP A 170 -1.00 7.56 -5.16
N GLU A 171 -0.82 8.88 -5.31
CA GLU A 171 -1.85 9.82 -5.79
C GLU A 171 -3.23 9.66 -5.09
N PRO A 172 -3.30 9.69 -3.75
CA PRO A 172 -4.50 9.28 -3.01
C PRO A 172 -5.73 10.15 -3.29
N THR A 173 -5.55 11.35 -3.82
CA THR A 173 -6.63 12.28 -4.17
C THR A 173 -7.04 12.24 -5.65
N ALA A 174 -6.44 11.36 -6.46
CA ALA A 174 -6.76 11.24 -7.86
C ALA A 174 -8.25 10.84 -8.06
N GLY A 175 -8.93 11.53 -8.96
CA GLY A 175 -10.35 11.27 -9.26
C GLY A 175 -11.35 11.76 -8.20
N LEU A 176 -10.91 12.35 -7.09
CA LEU A 176 -11.79 12.93 -6.09
C LEU A 176 -12.17 14.39 -6.43
N ASP A 177 -13.43 14.75 -6.13
CA ASP A 177 -13.86 16.11 -6.11
C ASP A 177 -13.25 16.90 -4.92
N PRO A 178 -13.40 18.23 -4.86
CA PRO A 178 -12.82 19.02 -3.79
C PRO A 178 -13.27 18.62 -2.37
N ALA A 179 -14.52 18.19 -2.20
CA ALA A 179 -15.04 17.75 -0.90
C ALA A 179 -14.41 16.42 -0.48
N GLY A 180 -14.36 15.44 -1.37
CA GLY A 180 -13.73 14.14 -1.11
C GLY A 180 -12.23 14.24 -0.83
N ARG A 181 -11.54 15.25 -1.39
CA ARG A 181 -10.13 15.52 -1.05
C ARG A 181 -9.97 16.00 0.39
N GLN A 182 -10.88 16.85 0.88
CA GLN A 182 -10.85 17.35 2.26
C GLN A 182 -11.19 16.24 3.27
N GLU A 183 -12.09 15.33 2.92
CA GLU A 183 -12.45 14.19 3.78
C GLU A 183 -11.33 13.15 3.90
N LEU A 184 -10.50 13.00 2.86
CA LEU A 184 -9.42 12.01 2.83
C LEU A 184 -8.16 12.48 3.55
N MET A 185 -7.89 13.78 3.55
CA MET A 185 -6.66 14.39 4.13
C MET A 185 -6.81 14.75 5.60
#